data_bff602c80f72d2cccb25ada36a9d1d03
#
_entry.id   bff602c80f72d2cccb25ada36a9d1d03
#
_cell.length_a   1.000
_cell.length_b   1.000
_cell.length_c   1.000
_cell.angle_alpha   90.00
_cell.angle_beta   90.00
_cell.angle_gamma   90.00
#
_symmetry.space_group_name_H-M   'P 1'
#
loop_
_entity.id
_entity.type
_entity.pdbx_description
1 polymer ?
#
loop_
_entity_poly.entity_id
_entity_poly.type
_entity_poly.pdbx_seq_one_letter_code
_entity_poly.pdbx_strand_id
1 'polypeptide(L)'
;MRQILAVSFCLLAAAGMFGQPLWTGNISEVVRVEASSASGLEGVYVLDGLSGVSVSCQTTEEEAPSIRWYRYSSLGGGYAEELSDVRVDGASSVLTKIESDMGYIVEHPDGRRECFWVIDYNRHPFSLTSIVPSAERDCQRIALDVIGMGEEMAYYGINGRRFTLDRGIRLSYHTLTPDEEALMFHQTETAVDFASLPAVMRAPAPLCATEFTVEGDRFLRAWGHAEEFTSGSVEPYAVSGLTKITQNVRSADNEVAQNPSGTSFGGSAPCELEFEAAVTDGALFHEWQFSRYPEFDDVSLRIQDLNFAYTFNDEGVTYLRFVCANSDGSCEYTGEVYTVSIGASMLKCPNAFSPNGDGVNDEWKVSYSSLVSFECHIFDRYGHEITSFTDPSHGWDGKYKGKTVPSGAYFYVIKAKGSDGRNYELSGDINIVNYK
;
A
#
# COMPACT_ATOMS: atom_id res chain seq x y z
N MET A 1 30.41 -2.02 34.52
CA MET A 1 31.36 -2.67 33.60
C MET A 1 31.27 -1.97 32.24
N ARG A 2 32.28 -1.17 31.91
CA ARG A 2 32.41 -0.43 30.68
C ARG A 2 32.85 -1.40 29.57
N GLN A 3 32.04 -1.63 28.56
CA GLN A 3 32.52 -2.27 27.33
C GLN A 3 32.91 -1.18 26.34
N ILE A 4 34.19 -1.17 26.04
CA ILE A 4 34.86 -0.35 25.03
C ILE A 4 34.54 -1.02 23.68
N LEU A 5 33.76 -0.35 22.82
CA LEU A 5 33.64 -0.75 21.42
C LEU A 5 34.87 -0.28 20.68
N ALA A 6 35.68 -1.22 20.23
CA ALA A 6 36.80 -0.99 19.36
C ALA A 6 36.27 -0.65 17.95
N VAL A 7 36.52 0.58 17.50
CA VAL A 7 36.36 1.01 16.10
C VAL A 7 37.45 0.33 15.28
N SER A 8 37.09 -0.63 14.48
CA SER A 8 37.97 -1.31 13.53
C SER A 8 38.23 -0.38 12.35
N PHE A 9 39.40 0.24 12.33
CA PHE A 9 39.92 0.94 11.15
C PHE A 9 40.25 -0.13 10.12
N CYS A 10 39.42 -0.31 9.09
CA CYS A 10 39.78 -1.02 7.88
C CYS A 10 40.74 -0.14 7.06
N LEU A 11 42.03 -0.39 7.19
CA LEU A 11 43.03 0.02 6.18
C LEU A 11 42.69 -0.71 4.87
N LEU A 12 41.97 -0.07 3.98
CA LEU A 12 41.94 -0.48 2.58
C LEU A 12 43.24 -0.09 1.95
N ALA A 13 44.00 -1.11 1.54
CA ALA A 13 45.25 -0.98 0.79
C ALA A 13 45.04 -0.10 -0.44
N ALA A 14 45.83 0.95 -0.54
CA ALA A 14 45.94 1.82 -1.70
C ALA A 14 46.49 1.03 -2.91
N ALA A 15 45.56 0.51 -3.72
CA ALA A 15 45.80 0.25 -5.12
C ALA A 15 45.56 1.59 -5.85
N GLY A 16 46.56 2.16 -6.49
CA GLY A 16 46.67 3.50 -7.05
C GLY A 16 45.36 4.10 -7.58
N MET A 17 44.74 4.96 -6.82
CA MET A 17 43.79 5.97 -7.30
C MET A 17 44.57 7.28 -7.57
N PHE A 18 45.32 7.32 -8.67
CA PHE A 18 45.71 8.57 -9.28
C PHE A 18 44.43 9.18 -9.87
N GLY A 19 43.98 10.35 -9.37
CA GLY A 19 42.91 11.07 -10.06
C GLY A 19 41.78 11.67 -9.21
N GLN A 20 41.87 11.75 -7.86
CA GLN A 20 40.93 12.57 -7.10
C GLN A 20 41.62 13.82 -6.54
N PRO A 21 40.99 15.01 -6.66
CA PRO A 21 41.54 16.22 -6.06
C PRO A 21 41.63 16.08 -4.54
N LEU A 22 42.79 16.39 -3.97
CA LEU A 22 43.02 16.39 -2.53
C LEU A 22 42.77 17.79 -1.99
N TRP A 23 41.89 17.91 -1.02
CA TRP A 23 41.50 19.15 -0.39
C TRP A 23 42.26 19.37 0.92
N THR A 24 42.74 20.58 1.15
CA THR A 24 43.48 20.94 2.35
C THR A 24 43.11 22.35 2.78
N GLY A 25 43.27 22.66 4.09
CA GLY A 25 42.97 23.96 4.67
C GLY A 25 41.90 23.92 5.76
N ASN A 26 41.21 25.02 5.95
CA ASN A 26 40.18 25.15 6.99
C ASN A 26 38.82 24.68 6.44
N ILE A 27 38.66 23.36 6.36
CA ILE A 27 37.43 22.70 5.90
C ILE A 27 36.99 21.65 6.91
N SER A 28 35.70 21.48 7.10
CA SER A 28 35.13 20.43 7.97
C SER A 28 35.21 19.09 7.25
N GLU A 29 34.49 18.96 6.18
CA GLU A 29 34.44 17.80 5.31
C GLU A 29 34.06 18.26 3.89
N VAL A 30 34.63 17.64 2.87
CA VAL A 30 34.28 17.90 1.48
C VAL A 30 33.24 16.88 1.05
N VAL A 31 32.06 17.33 0.67
CA VAL A 31 31.00 16.44 0.18
C VAL A 31 31.14 16.28 -1.33
N ARG A 32 31.58 15.09 -1.76
CA ARG A 32 31.63 14.75 -3.18
C ARG A 32 30.29 14.16 -3.63
N VAL A 33 29.77 14.71 -4.69
CA VAL A 33 28.56 14.21 -5.37
C VAL A 33 28.94 13.67 -6.75
N GLU A 34 28.38 12.55 -7.12
CA GLU A 34 28.55 12.01 -8.46
C GLU A 34 27.94 12.96 -9.49
N ALA A 35 28.72 13.33 -10.48
CA ALA A 35 28.24 14.14 -11.59
C ALA A 35 27.52 13.25 -12.62
N SER A 36 26.57 13.84 -13.36
CA SER A 36 25.96 13.14 -14.49
C SER A 36 27.04 12.74 -15.51
N SER A 37 27.00 11.50 -15.99
CA SER A 37 27.93 11.03 -17.02
C SER A 37 27.95 11.91 -18.29
N ALA A 38 26.83 12.59 -18.57
CA ALA A 38 26.73 13.52 -19.71
C ALA A 38 27.39 14.88 -19.45
N SER A 39 27.89 15.15 -18.25
CA SER A 39 28.58 16.40 -17.89
C SER A 39 30.05 16.42 -18.30
N GLY A 40 30.67 15.23 -18.41
CA GLY A 40 32.11 15.10 -18.59
C GLY A 40 32.93 15.41 -17.33
N LEU A 41 32.30 15.46 -16.18
CA LEU A 41 32.92 15.70 -14.86
C LEU A 41 33.10 14.38 -14.11
N GLU A 42 34.17 14.30 -13.31
CA GLU A 42 34.42 13.21 -12.38
C GLU A 42 33.64 13.35 -11.08
N GLY A 43 33.22 14.59 -10.75
CA GLY A 43 32.41 14.86 -9.56
C GLY A 43 32.13 16.34 -9.36
N VAL A 44 31.18 16.61 -8.44
CA VAL A 44 30.85 17.92 -7.91
C VAL A 44 31.29 17.95 -6.44
N TYR A 45 32.06 18.92 -6.04
CA TYR A 45 32.57 19.07 -4.68
C TYR A 45 31.89 20.26 -4.00
N VAL A 46 31.21 20.00 -2.90
CA VAL A 46 30.53 21.00 -2.10
C VAL A 46 31.27 21.16 -0.77
N LEU A 47 31.66 22.38 -0.44
CA LEU A 47 32.41 22.74 0.76
C LEU A 47 31.62 23.71 1.61
N ASP A 48 31.80 23.67 2.92
CA ASP A 48 31.18 24.59 3.91
C ASP A 48 31.81 25.98 3.93
N GLY A 49 32.73 26.24 3.04
CA GLY A 49 33.41 27.50 2.81
C GLY A 49 34.69 27.31 2.00
N LEU A 50 35.12 28.34 1.28
CA LEU A 50 36.34 28.29 0.47
C LEU A 50 37.50 29.14 1.05
N SER A 51 37.30 29.80 2.19
CA SER A 51 38.33 30.66 2.79
C SER A 51 39.50 29.82 3.35
N GLY A 52 40.70 30.02 2.79
CA GLY A 52 41.91 29.31 3.21
C GLY A 52 41.94 27.84 2.75
N VAL A 53 41.09 27.47 1.80
CA VAL A 53 41.07 26.13 1.17
C VAL A 53 41.99 26.08 -0.01
N SER A 54 42.67 24.97 -0.20
CA SER A 54 43.51 24.64 -1.37
C SER A 54 43.09 23.29 -1.93
N VAL A 55 43.21 23.12 -3.23
CA VAL A 55 43.03 21.83 -3.92
C VAL A 55 44.32 21.44 -4.61
N SER A 56 44.72 20.16 -4.53
CA SER A 56 45.91 19.66 -5.17
C SER A 56 45.64 18.44 -6.04
N CYS A 57 46.35 18.36 -7.14
CA CYS A 57 46.47 17.17 -7.97
C CYS A 57 47.79 16.49 -7.63
N GLN A 58 47.75 15.21 -7.26
CA GLN A 58 48.94 14.40 -6.98
C GLN A 58 49.44 13.76 -8.25
N THR A 59 50.77 13.83 -8.45
CA THR A 59 51.46 13.26 -9.59
C THR A 59 52.89 12.87 -9.18
N THR A 60 53.88 12.95 -10.05
CA THR A 60 55.30 12.80 -9.74
C THR A 60 55.96 14.16 -9.57
N GLU A 61 57.14 14.22 -8.92
CA GLU A 61 57.90 15.47 -8.77
C GLU A 61 58.35 16.03 -10.13
N GLU A 62 58.53 15.16 -11.13
CA GLU A 62 58.92 15.56 -12.49
C GLU A 62 57.74 16.16 -13.28
N GLU A 63 56.52 15.65 -13.06
CA GLU A 63 55.33 16.08 -13.78
C GLU A 63 54.63 17.27 -13.15
N ALA A 64 54.71 17.43 -11.82
CA ALA A 64 54.01 18.46 -11.08
C ALA A 64 54.19 19.90 -11.64
N PRO A 65 55.39 20.33 -12.10
CA PRO A 65 55.56 21.65 -12.73
C PRO A 65 54.90 21.79 -14.09
N SER A 66 54.55 20.69 -14.73
CA SER A 66 53.94 20.65 -16.07
C SER A 66 52.43 20.51 -16.07
N ILE A 67 51.82 20.35 -14.86
CA ILE A 67 50.36 20.34 -14.69
C ILE A 67 49.79 21.74 -14.95
N ARG A 68 48.76 21.80 -15.80
CA ARG A 68 48.05 23.05 -16.10
C ARG A 68 46.65 23.01 -15.52
N TRP A 69 46.24 24.11 -14.90
CA TRP A 69 44.93 24.29 -14.34
C TRP A 69 44.14 25.30 -15.15
N TYR A 70 42.90 24.96 -15.45
CA TYR A 70 41.95 25.86 -16.10
C TYR A 70 40.70 25.96 -15.27
N ARG A 71 40.02 27.09 -15.36
CA ARG A 71 38.73 27.38 -14.75
C ARG A 71 37.74 27.74 -15.84
N TYR A 72 36.50 27.30 -15.70
CA TYR A 72 35.41 27.66 -16.60
C TYR A 72 34.09 27.91 -15.83
N SER A 73 33.24 28.81 -16.40
CA SER A 73 31.93 29.15 -15.89
C SER A 73 30.81 28.32 -16.55
N SER A 74 29.56 28.78 -16.47
CA SER A 74 28.41 28.21 -17.15
C SER A 74 28.54 28.13 -18.68
N LEU A 75 29.51 28.78 -19.26
CA LEU A 75 29.77 28.71 -20.70
C LEU A 75 30.46 27.40 -21.14
N GLY A 76 30.99 26.63 -20.18
CA GLY A 76 31.65 25.34 -20.43
C GLY A 76 33.15 25.45 -20.71
N GLY A 77 33.79 24.27 -20.79
CA GLY A 77 35.23 24.14 -20.92
C GLY A 77 35.84 24.70 -22.20
N GLY A 78 35.03 24.94 -23.24
CA GLY A 78 35.50 25.64 -24.47
C GLY A 78 35.88 27.10 -24.24
N TYR A 79 35.46 27.68 -23.11
CA TYR A 79 35.75 29.02 -22.66
C TYR A 79 36.60 29.04 -21.38
N ALA A 80 37.33 27.95 -21.12
CA ALA A 80 38.18 27.84 -19.95
C ALA A 80 39.39 28.77 -20.01
N GLU A 81 39.71 29.40 -18.87
CA GLU A 81 40.86 30.29 -18.69
C GLU A 81 41.96 29.51 -17.94
N GLU A 82 43.21 29.65 -18.42
CA GLU A 82 44.38 29.09 -17.72
C GLU A 82 44.69 29.87 -16.46
N LEU A 83 44.94 29.15 -15.35
CA LEU A 83 45.23 29.75 -14.05
C LEU A 83 46.74 29.86 -13.82
N SER A 84 47.19 31.01 -13.41
CA SER A 84 48.62 31.32 -13.11
C SER A 84 48.95 31.16 -11.63
N ASP A 85 47.98 31.12 -10.73
CA ASP A 85 48.15 31.07 -9.26
C ASP A 85 48.34 29.60 -8.75
N VAL A 86 49.07 28.81 -9.49
CA VAL A 86 49.37 27.41 -9.20
C VAL A 86 50.78 27.30 -8.64
N ARG A 87 50.96 26.59 -7.53
CA ARG A 87 52.28 26.30 -6.96
C ARG A 87 52.57 24.80 -7.00
N VAL A 88 53.86 24.49 -7.06
CA VAL A 88 54.33 23.11 -6.93
C VAL A 88 54.77 22.87 -5.49
N ASP A 89 54.36 21.73 -4.94
CA ASP A 89 54.73 21.30 -3.59
C ASP A 89 55.06 19.78 -3.62
N GLY A 90 56.35 19.49 -3.80
CA GLY A 90 56.86 18.12 -4.05
C GLY A 90 56.18 17.49 -5.30
N ALA A 91 55.56 16.36 -5.13
CA ALA A 91 54.84 15.64 -6.17
C ALA A 91 53.41 16.15 -6.39
N SER A 92 53.06 17.38 -5.98
CA SER A 92 51.72 17.92 -6.07
C SER A 92 51.71 19.28 -6.78
N SER A 93 50.74 19.47 -7.66
CA SER A 93 50.35 20.76 -8.22
C SER A 93 49.17 21.31 -7.44
N VAL A 94 49.31 22.50 -6.82
CA VAL A 94 48.38 23.06 -5.81
C VAL A 94 47.81 24.39 -6.29
N LEU A 95 46.47 24.45 -6.33
CA LEU A 95 45.71 25.69 -6.55
C LEU A 95 45.21 26.22 -5.20
N THR A 96 45.51 27.49 -4.90
CA THR A 96 45.16 28.13 -3.61
C THR A 96 44.01 29.15 -3.71
N LYS A 97 43.66 29.57 -4.91
CA LYS A 97 42.54 30.49 -5.15
C LYS A 97 41.41 29.73 -5.85
N ILE A 98 40.46 29.32 -5.09
CA ILE A 98 39.29 28.57 -5.59
C ILE A 98 38.07 29.50 -5.55
N GLU A 99 37.32 29.50 -6.64
CA GLU A 99 36.06 30.28 -6.74
C GLU A 99 34.87 29.29 -6.74
N SER A 100 33.78 29.72 -6.13
CA SER A 100 32.52 28.98 -6.11
C SER A 100 31.80 29.02 -7.45
N ASP A 101 31.03 28.00 -7.71
CA ASP A 101 30.16 27.85 -8.89
C ASP A 101 30.99 27.88 -10.18
N MET A 102 32.14 27.22 -10.14
CA MET A 102 33.10 27.09 -11.26
C MET A 102 33.49 25.63 -11.49
N GLY A 103 33.75 25.34 -12.76
CA GLY A 103 34.38 24.09 -13.17
C GLY A 103 35.89 24.25 -13.27
N TYR A 104 36.63 23.20 -12.91
CA TYR A 104 38.07 23.13 -12.98
C TYR A 104 38.49 21.99 -13.90
N ILE A 105 39.51 22.22 -14.70
CA ILE A 105 40.15 21.22 -15.56
C ILE A 105 41.62 21.16 -15.17
N VAL A 106 42.08 20.00 -14.79
CA VAL A 106 43.50 19.69 -14.56
C VAL A 106 44.01 18.93 -15.76
N GLU A 107 44.95 19.49 -16.49
CA GLU A 107 45.57 18.89 -17.67
C GLU A 107 46.94 18.36 -17.32
N HIS A 108 47.15 17.06 -17.55
CA HIS A 108 48.41 16.38 -17.35
C HIS A 108 49.28 16.44 -18.60
N PRO A 109 50.64 16.26 -18.48
CA PRO A 109 51.56 16.28 -19.61
C PRO A 109 51.27 15.20 -20.67
N ASP A 110 50.63 14.11 -20.27
CA ASP A 110 50.22 13.00 -21.17
C ASP A 110 48.92 13.31 -21.93
N GLY A 111 48.29 14.48 -21.69
CA GLY A 111 47.03 14.88 -22.29
C GLY A 111 45.79 14.39 -21.55
N ARG A 112 45.93 13.66 -20.44
CA ARG A 112 44.81 13.29 -19.56
C ARG A 112 44.24 14.54 -18.89
N ARG A 113 42.90 14.57 -18.72
CA ARG A 113 42.20 15.68 -18.08
C ARG A 113 41.32 15.15 -16.96
N GLU A 114 41.39 15.80 -15.79
CA GLU A 114 40.52 15.61 -14.64
C GLU A 114 39.62 16.85 -14.55
N CYS A 115 38.32 16.63 -14.50
CA CYS A 115 37.34 17.72 -14.57
C CYS A 115 36.36 17.60 -13.42
N PHE A 116 36.20 18.69 -12.67
CA PHE A 116 35.28 18.74 -11.53
C PHE A 116 34.66 20.11 -11.34
N TRP A 117 33.56 20.17 -10.63
CA TRP A 117 32.85 21.41 -10.29
C TRP A 117 32.93 21.67 -8.79
N VAL A 118 33.05 22.94 -8.40
CA VAL A 118 33.20 23.36 -6.99
C VAL A 118 32.08 24.33 -6.60
N ILE A 119 31.50 24.09 -5.43
CA ILE A 119 30.45 24.91 -4.86
C ILE A 119 30.81 25.28 -3.41
N ASP A 120 30.74 26.57 -3.10
CA ASP A 120 30.76 27.11 -1.73
C ASP A 120 29.33 27.11 -1.20
N TYR A 121 29.04 26.25 -0.24
CA TYR A 121 27.71 26.11 0.33
C TYR A 121 27.22 27.40 1.00
N ASN A 122 28.11 28.22 1.54
CA ASN A 122 27.71 29.52 2.14
C ASN A 122 27.05 30.48 1.15
N ARG A 123 27.17 30.23 -0.15
CA ARG A 123 26.46 30.98 -1.20
C ARG A 123 25.08 30.39 -1.53
N HIS A 124 24.81 29.18 -1.03
CA HIS A 124 23.57 28.43 -1.26
C HIS A 124 22.98 27.93 0.06
N PRO A 125 22.74 28.80 1.07
CA PRO A 125 22.33 28.38 2.40
C PRO A 125 20.97 27.64 2.35
N PHE A 126 20.78 26.80 3.36
CA PHE A 126 19.50 26.18 3.66
C PHE A 126 19.01 26.68 5.02
N SER A 127 17.72 27.01 5.13
CA SER A 127 17.07 27.29 6.40
C SER A 127 15.58 27.05 6.31
N LEU A 128 14.97 26.66 7.42
CA LEU A 128 13.53 26.45 7.55
C LEU A 128 12.97 27.38 8.61
N THR A 129 11.89 28.09 8.29
CA THR A 129 11.23 29.02 9.21
C THR A 129 9.82 28.57 9.56
N SER A 130 9.09 27.98 8.61
CA SER A 130 7.71 27.58 8.82
C SER A 130 7.27 26.51 7.82
N ILE A 131 6.43 25.59 8.28
CA ILE A 131 5.71 24.61 7.46
C ILE A 131 4.28 24.58 7.98
N VAL A 132 3.32 24.93 7.12
CA VAL A 132 1.89 24.92 7.47
C VAL A 132 1.07 24.28 6.36
N PRO A 133 -0.03 23.57 6.68
CA PRO A 133 -0.94 23.08 5.67
C PRO A 133 -1.47 24.23 4.83
N SER A 134 -1.40 24.09 3.51
CA SER A 134 -2.01 25.03 2.57
C SER A 134 -3.53 24.96 2.61
N ALA A 135 -4.19 26.00 2.15
CA ALA A 135 -5.64 26.02 1.99
C ALA A 135 -6.12 25.06 0.87
N GLU A 136 -5.25 24.68 -0.06
CA GLU A 136 -5.55 23.68 -1.09
C GLU A 136 -5.65 22.29 -0.46
N ARG A 137 -6.84 21.68 -0.53
CA ARG A 137 -7.09 20.30 -0.06
C ARG A 137 -7.54 19.44 -1.22
N ASP A 138 -6.94 18.26 -1.30
CA ASP A 138 -7.22 17.21 -2.28
C ASP A 138 -7.26 15.89 -1.53
N CYS A 139 -8.22 15.02 -1.82
CA CYS A 139 -8.36 13.73 -1.15
C CYS A 139 -7.18 12.78 -1.37
N GLN A 140 -6.35 13.04 -2.36
CA GLN A 140 -5.18 12.23 -2.68
C GLN A 140 -3.86 12.86 -2.20
N ARG A 141 -3.82 14.20 -2.07
CA ARG A 141 -2.59 14.94 -1.79
C ARG A 141 -2.81 16.04 -0.76
N ILE A 142 -1.80 16.24 0.06
CA ILE A 142 -1.69 17.40 0.91
C ILE A 142 -0.68 18.37 0.30
N ALA A 143 -0.98 19.66 0.37
CA ALA A 143 -0.06 20.74 0.07
C ALA A 143 0.37 21.42 1.38
N LEU A 144 1.67 21.70 1.51
CA LEU A 144 2.28 22.37 2.66
C LEU A 144 2.99 23.63 2.16
N ASP A 145 2.59 24.80 2.66
CA ASP A 145 3.28 26.05 2.41
C ASP A 145 4.54 26.11 3.28
N VAL A 146 5.67 26.30 2.63
CA VAL A 146 6.99 26.28 3.27
C VAL A 146 7.65 27.64 3.15
N ILE A 147 8.15 28.17 4.28
CA ILE A 147 8.95 29.39 4.34
C ILE A 147 10.36 29.01 4.76
N GLY A 148 11.33 29.31 3.91
CA GLY A 148 12.73 28.99 4.14
C GLY A 148 13.61 29.38 2.97
N MET A 149 14.89 29.06 3.05
CA MET A 149 15.88 29.15 1.98
C MET A 149 16.36 27.74 1.63
N GLY A 150 16.58 27.46 0.38
CA GLY A 150 17.00 26.13 -0.09
C GLY A 150 16.80 26.00 -1.59
N GLU A 151 17.14 27.08 -2.30
CA GLU A 151 17.03 27.16 -3.76
C GLU A 151 17.78 26.05 -4.46
N GLU A 152 17.44 25.83 -5.72
CA GLU A 152 18.07 24.85 -6.57
C GLU A 152 19.57 25.16 -6.75
N MET A 153 20.41 24.18 -6.43
CA MET A 153 21.84 24.23 -6.75
C MET A 153 22.07 23.63 -8.14
N ALA A 154 23.05 24.16 -8.87
CA ALA A 154 23.36 23.69 -10.21
C ALA A 154 24.85 23.62 -10.46
N TYR A 155 25.24 22.77 -11.40
CA TYR A 155 26.59 22.71 -11.96
C TYR A 155 26.53 22.63 -13.47
N TYR A 156 27.64 22.92 -14.13
CA TYR A 156 27.73 22.89 -15.58
C TYR A 156 28.81 21.92 -16.04
N GLY A 157 28.44 21.10 -17.00
CA GLY A 157 29.39 20.19 -17.64
C GLY A 157 30.40 20.93 -18.50
N ILE A 158 31.45 20.19 -18.96
CA ILE A 158 32.45 20.71 -19.86
C ILE A 158 31.85 21.27 -21.17
N ASN A 159 30.71 20.72 -21.58
CA ASN A 159 29.97 21.14 -22.76
C ASN A 159 29.06 22.37 -22.52
N GLY A 160 29.08 22.97 -21.32
CA GLY A 160 28.23 24.11 -20.94
C GLY A 160 26.78 23.72 -20.61
N ARG A 161 26.42 22.42 -20.62
CA ARG A 161 25.09 21.97 -20.24
C ARG A 161 24.91 22.10 -18.73
N ARG A 162 23.77 22.66 -18.33
CA ARG A 162 23.35 22.79 -16.92
C ARG A 162 22.77 21.48 -16.39
N PHE A 163 23.14 21.14 -15.17
CA PHE A 163 22.61 20.02 -14.39
C PHE A 163 22.21 20.52 -13.02
N THR A 164 21.10 19.98 -12.50
CA THR A 164 20.64 20.26 -11.13
C THR A 164 21.41 19.39 -10.15
N LEU A 165 21.83 19.98 -9.03
CA LEU A 165 22.42 19.29 -7.91
C LEU A 165 21.33 19.06 -6.85
N ASP A 166 21.03 17.82 -6.61
CA ASP A 166 20.04 17.41 -5.63
C ASP A 166 20.52 17.73 -4.20
N ARG A 167 19.76 18.50 -3.46
CA ARG A 167 20.00 18.85 -2.06
C ARG A 167 19.57 17.76 -1.08
N GLY A 168 18.76 16.80 -1.50
CA GLY A 168 18.29 15.71 -0.66
C GLY A 168 17.47 16.19 0.53
N ILE A 169 16.47 17.04 0.29
CA ILE A 169 15.54 17.54 1.29
C ILE A 169 14.46 16.47 1.47
N ARG A 170 14.18 16.09 2.71
CA ARG A 170 13.24 15.03 3.05
C ARG A 170 12.04 15.58 3.83
N LEU A 171 10.85 15.29 3.37
CA LEU A 171 9.59 15.48 4.09
C LEU A 171 9.14 14.12 4.62
N SER A 172 9.08 13.94 5.93
CA SER A 172 8.56 12.72 6.58
C SER A 172 7.30 13.01 7.38
N TYR A 173 6.42 12.01 7.46
CA TYR A 173 5.18 12.05 8.23
C TYR A 173 4.62 10.65 8.42
N HIS A 174 3.64 10.50 9.31
CA HIS A 174 2.94 9.23 9.51
C HIS A 174 1.66 9.17 8.67
N THR A 175 1.33 7.99 8.20
CA THR A 175 0.07 7.66 7.54
C THR A 175 -0.36 6.25 7.92
N LEU A 176 -1.52 5.81 7.40
CA LEU A 176 -2.00 4.45 7.61
C LEU A 176 -1.77 3.61 6.34
N THR A 177 -1.30 2.38 6.54
CA THR A 177 -1.21 1.35 5.50
C THR A 177 -2.20 0.23 5.80
N PRO A 178 -2.92 -0.29 4.78
CA PRO A 178 -3.89 -1.35 4.97
C PRO A 178 -3.22 -2.70 5.20
N ASP A 179 -3.80 -3.51 6.09
CA ASP A 179 -3.59 -4.95 6.23
C ASP A 179 -4.92 -5.65 5.91
N GLU A 180 -5.04 -6.15 4.70
CA GLU A 180 -6.27 -6.77 4.21
C GLU A 180 -6.58 -8.10 4.90
N GLU A 181 -5.55 -8.85 5.35
CA GLU A 181 -5.74 -10.13 6.04
C GLU A 181 -6.28 -9.91 7.45
N ALA A 182 -5.71 -8.96 8.17
CA ALA A 182 -6.15 -8.62 9.53
C ALA A 182 -7.35 -7.66 9.56
N LEU A 183 -7.77 -7.13 8.41
CA LEU A 183 -8.83 -6.12 8.26
C LEU A 183 -8.60 -4.90 9.16
N MET A 184 -7.39 -4.35 9.13
CA MET A 184 -7.01 -3.21 9.96
C MET A 184 -6.00 -2.31 9.26
N PHE A 185 -5.82 -1.11 9.82
CA PHE A 185 -4.81 -0.17 9.36
C PHE A 185 -3.67 -0.08 10.36
N HIS A 186 -2.43 -0.03 9.86
CA HIS A 186 -1.24 0.17 10.66
C HIS A 186 -0.63 1.52 10.39
N GLN A 187 -0.25 2.24 11.45
CA GLN A 187 0.49 3.48 11.31
C GLN A 187 1.92 3.20 10.84
N THR A 188 2.33 3.88 9.77
CA THR A 188 3.66 3.78 9.18
C THR A 188 4.22 5.16 8.89
N GLU A 189 5.53 5.30 9.03
CA GLU A 189 6.24 6.50 8.58
C GLU A 189 6.46 6.43 7.06
N THR A 190 6.24 7.53 6.40
CA THR A 190 6.52 7.69 4.96
C THR A 190 7.30 8.96 4.72
N ALA A 191 8.01 9.03 3.60
CA ALA A 191 8.80 10.19 3.24
C ALA A 191 8.75 10.50 1.74
N VAL A 192 8.89 11.79 1.42
CA VAL A 192 9.02 12.31 0.05
C VAL A 192 10.28 13.14 -0.03
N ASP A 193 11.14 12.84 -1.00
CA ASP A 193 12.39 13.55 -1.20
C ASP A 193 12.24 14.65 -2.28
N PHE A 194 12.89 15.80 -2.05
CA PHE A 194 12.89 16.97 -2.93
C PHE A 194 14.33 17.38 -3.25
N ALA A 195 14.59 17.68 -4.52
CA ALA A 195 15.90 18.15 -4.96
C ALA A 195 16.26 19.57 -4.52
N SER A 196 15.24 20.38 -4.18
CA SER A 196 15.35 21.74 -3.65
C SER A 196 14.15 22.04 -2.77
N LEU A 197 14.18 23.15 -2.01
CA LEU A 197 13.07 23.58 -1.16
C LEU A 197 12.03 24.33 -2.01
N PRO A 198 10.89 23.75 -2.36
CA PRO A 198 9.82 24.46 -3.06
C PRO A 198 9.01 25.30 -2.07
N ALA A 199 8.40 26.38 -2.55
CA ALA A 199 7.48 27.18 -1.74
C ALA A 199 6.25 26.38 -1.28
N VAL A 200 5.85 25.37 -2.05
CA VAL A 200 4.76 24.43 -1.72
C VAL A 200 5.22 23.00 -1.92
N MET A 201 5.32 22.25 -0.83
CA MET A 201 5.56 20.80 -0.87
C MET A 201 4.25 20.08 -1.06
N ARG A 202 4.26 19.06 -1.93
CA ARG A 202 3.09 18.19 -2.15
C ARG A 202 3.47 16.75 -1.85
N ALA A 203 2.66 16.10 -1.02
CA ALA A 203 2.81 14.70 -0.63
C ALA A 203 1.47 13.97 -0.70
N PRO A 204 1.43 12.63 -0.70
CA PRO A 204 0.19 11.88 -0.50
C PRO A 204 -0.52 12.33 0.77
N ALA A 205 -1.85 12.44 0.73
CA ALA A 205 -2.64 12.86 1.89
C ALA A 205 -2.54 11.81 3.01
N PRO A 206 -2.27 12.22 4.27
CA PRO A 206 -2.23 11.29 5.39
C PRO A 206 -3.62 10.74 5.72
N LEU A 207 -3.66 9.50 6.18
CA LEU A 207 -4.89 8.81 6.60
C LEU A 207 -5.09 8.80 8.12
N CYS A 208 -4.14 9.37 8.88
CA CYS A 208 -4.23 9.59 10.33
C CYS A 208 -3.73 10.98 10.70
N ALA A 209 -4.02 11.42 11.91
CA ALA A 209 -3.44 12.64 12.45
C ALA A 209 -1.92 12.52 12.50
N THR A 210 -1.21 13.54 11.99
CA THR A 210 0.26 13.51 11.85
C THR A 210 0.86 14.90 11.93
N GLU A 211 2.16 14.92 12.22
CA GLU A 211 3.02 16.08 12.06
C GLU A 211 3.91 15.86 10.82
N PHE A 212 4.24 16.93 10.13
CA PHE A 212 5.14 16.90 8.98
C PHE A 212 6.50 17.44 9.38
N THR A 213 7.53 16.64 9.19
CA THR A 213 8.90 17.02 9.46
C THR A 213 9.66 17.17 8.15
N VAL A 214 10.22 18.36 7.93
CA VAL A 214 11.16 18.61 6.83
C VAL A 214 12.55 18.66 7.39
N GLU A 215 13.39 17.79 6.87
CA GLU A 215 14.83 17.71 7.17
C GLU A 215 15.62 18.13 5.92
N GLY A 216 16.50 19.02 6.07
CA GLY A 216 17.38 19.46 5.00
C GLY A 216 18.74 19.89 5.49
N ASP A 217 19.67 19.99 4.63
CA ASP A 217 19.82 19.21 3.40
C ASP A 217 20.94 18.17 3.57
N ARG A 218 21.22 17.34 2.58
CA ARG A 218 22.25 16.30 2.72
C ARG A 218 23.66 16.84 3.01
N PHE A 219 23.94 18.10 2.65
CA PHE A 219 25.23 18.75 2.91
C PHE A 219 25.36 19.09 4.39
N LEU A 220 24.36 19.75 4.95
CA LEU A 220 24.30 20.04 6.38
C LEU A 220 24.34 18.75 7.22
N ARG A 221 23.63 17.70 6.78
CA ARG A 221 23.70 16.38 7.44
C ARG A 221 25.11 15.79 7.44
N ALA A 222 25.81 15.86 6.30
CA ALA A 222 27.18 15.38 6.21
C ALA A 222 28.13 16.11 7.19
N TRP A 223 27.89 17.41 7.40
CA TRP A 223 28.67 18.22 8.36
C TRP A 223 28.17 18.15 9.81
N GLY A 224 27.13 17.36 10.09
CA GLY A 224 26.54 17.20 11.44
C GLY A 224 25.70 18.39 11.92
N HIS A 225 25.18 19.19 10.99
CA HIS A 225 24.38 20.40 11.23
C HIS A 225 23.01 20.33 10.54
N ALA A 226 22.37 19.17 10.53
CA ALA A 226 21.05 19.04 9.93
C ALA A 226 20.05 20.04 10.52
N GLU A 227 19.35 20.77 9.66
CA GLU A 227 18.23 21.61 10.06
C GLU A 227 16.94 20.80 9.88
N GLU A 228 16.08 20.89 10.88
CA GLU A 228 14.80 20.19 10.92
C GLU A 228 13.72 21.15 11.38
N PHE A 229 12.55 21.07 10.77
CA PHE A 229 11.37 21.79 11.19
C PHE A 229 10.15 20.88 11.16
N THR A 230 9.42 20.81 12.27
CA THR A 230 8.21 20.00 12.41
C THR A 230 6.98 20.92 12.48
N SER A 231 5.96 20.63 11.70
CA SER A 231 4.67 21.31 11.72
C SER A 231 3.91 21.05 13.03
N GLY A 232 2.83 21.77 13.26
CA GLY A 232 1.80 21.33 14.20
C GLY A 232 1.06 20.08 13.69
N SER A 233 0.30 19.43 14.59
CA SER A 233 -0.52 18.28 14.22
C SER A 233 -1.58 18.65 13.17
N VAL A 234 -1.73 17.81 12.17
CA VAL A 234 -2.67 17.96 11.04
C VAL A 234 -3.64 16.79 11.08
N GLU A 235 -4.93 17.13 11.19
CA GLU A 235 -5.99 16.12 11.15
C GLU A 235 -6.19 15.61 9.72
N PRO A 236 -6.42 14.27 9.56
CA PRO A 236 -6.67 13.69 8.26
C PRO A 236 -8.03 14.11 7.74
N TYR A 237 -8.11 14.39 6.46
CA TYR A 237 -9.39 14.55 5.77
C TYR A 237 -9.57 13.55 4.62
N ALA A 238 -8.49 12.95 4.17
CA ALA A 238 -8.53 11.81 3.27
C ALA A 238 -9.06 10.56 4.00
N VAL A 239 -9.81 9.73 3.30
CA VAL A 239 -10.44 8.55 3.86
C VAL A 239 -10.13 7.30 3.05
N SER A 240 -10.12 6.16 3.73
CA SER A 240 -10.02 4.84 3.12
C SER A 240 -10.77 3.81 3.95
N GLY A 241 -11.13 2.69 3.32
CA GLY A 241 -11.83 1.59 3.97
C GLY A 241 -11.31 0.22 3.53
N LEU A 242 -11.47 -0.77 4.39
CA LEU A 242 -11.26 -2.18 4.11
C LEU A 242 -12.55 -2.93 4.35
N THR A 243 -12.80 -3.95 3.56
CA THR A 243 -14.03 -4.75 3.68
C THR A 243 -13.74 -6.23 3.51
N LYS A 244 -14.51 -7.05 4.25
CA LYS A 244 -14.50 -8.50 4.13
C LYS A 244 -15.92 -9.02 4.27
N ILE A 245 -16.30 -9.95 3.39
CA ILE A 245 -17.57 -10.67 3.47
C ILE A 245 -17.27 -12.17 3.56
N THR A 246 -17.90 -12.82 4.53
CA THR A 246 -17.79 -14.27 4.72
C THR A 246 -19.15 -14.90 4.60
N GLN A 247 -19.29 -15.94 3.79
CA GLN A 247 -20.53 -16.71 3.67
C GLN A 247 -20.50 -17.91 4.60
N ASN A 248 -21.51 -18.05 5.45
CA ASN A 248 -21.73 -19.23 6.27
C ASN A 248 -22.30 -20.36 5.39
N VAL A 249 -21.39 -21.15 4.81
CA VAL A 249 -21.77 -22.25 3.89
C VAL A 249 -22.31 -23.42 4.69
N ARG A 250 -23.58 -23.80 4.39
CA ARG A 250 -24.17 -25.03 4.91
C ARG A 250 -23.63 -26.24 4.12
N SER A 251 -23.39 -27.32 4.83
CA SER A 251 -22.94 -28.59 4.24
C SER A 251 -24.00 -29.66 4.47
N ALA A 252 -24.92 -29.79 3.52
CA ALA A 252 -25.91 -30.86 3.51
C ALA A 252 -25.77 -31.64 2.20
N ASP A 253 -25.74 -32.98 2.28
CA ASP A 253 -25.56 -33.89 1.13
C ASP A 253 -26.76 -33.89 0.17
N ASN A 254 -27.89 -33.37 0.62
CA ASN A 254 -29.16 -33.31 -0.11
C ASN A 254 -29.56 -31.87 -0.51
N GLU A 255 -28.70 -30.87 -0.27
CA GLU A 255 -28.87 -29.49 -0.72
C GLU A 255 -28.00 -29.22 -1.97
N VAL A 256 -28.50 -28.37 -2.87
CA VAL A 256 -27.68 -27.89 -4.00
C VAL A 256 -26.50 -27.08 -3.44
N ALA A 257 -25.28 -27.40 -3.86
CA ALA A 257 -24.06 -26.81 -3.36
C ALA A 257 -24.05 -25.28 -3.46
N GLN A 258 -23.54 -24.64 -2.41
CA GLN A 258 -23.23 -23.20 -2.35
C GLN A 258 -21.74 -23.04 -2.64
N ASN A 259 -21.39 -22.21 -3.63
CA ASN A 259 -20.00 -22.04 -4.06
C ASN A 259 -19.64 -20.55 -4.10
N PRO A 260 -19.35 -19.92 -2.94
CA PRO A 260 -18.85 -18.55 -2.92
C PRO A 260 -17.47 -18.48 -3.57
N SER A 261 -17.21 -17.43 -4.33
CA SER A 261 -15.92 -17.22 -5.00
C SER A 261 -15.62 -15.72 -5.17
N GLY A 262 -14.49 -15.27 -4.63
CA GLY A 262 -14.05 -13.88 -4.72
C GLY A 262 -15.12 -12.92 -4.19
N THR A 263 -15.63 -12.04 -5.04
CA THR A 263 -16.69 -11.07 -4.72
C THR A 263 -18.11 -11.60 -4.98
N SER A 264 -18.27 -12.89 -5.28
CA SER A 264 -19.57 -13.50 -5.62
C SER A 264 -19.99 -14.48 -4.52
N PHE A 265 -21.20 -14.29 -4.01
CA PHE A 265 -21.81 -15.06 -2.92
C PHE A 265 -23.20 -15.55 -3.31
N GLY A 266 -23.81 -16.36 -2.44
CA GLY A 266 -25.18 -16.81 -2.61
C GLY A 266 -25.32 -18.30 -2.85
N GLY A 267 -26.23 -18.69 -3.74
CA GLY A 267 -26.63 -20.05 -4.06
C GLY A 267 -28.00 -20.38 -3.51
N SER A 268 -28.10 -21.22 -2.49
CA SER A 268 -29.37 -21.66 -1.88
C SER A 268 -29.76 -20.78 -0.68
N ALA A 269 -31.00 -20.30 -0.64
CA ALA A 269 -31.57 -19.60 0.54
C ALA A 269 -31.96 -20.58 1.66
N PRO A 270 -31.96 -20.10 2.92
CA PRO A 270 -31.44 -18.83 3.42
C PRO A 270 -29.92 -18.76 3.28
N CYS A 271 -29.37 -17.64 2.80
CA CYS A 271 -27.94 -17.45 2.67
C CYS A 271 -27.49 -16.38 3.67
N GLU A 272 -26.69 -16.76 4.65
CA GLU A 272 -26.20 -15.87 5.68
C GLU A 272 -24.78 -15.41 5.33
N LEU A 273 -24.58 -14.09 5.32
CA LEU A 273 -23.31 -13.43 5.13
C LEU A 273 -22.93 -12.63 6.38
N GLU A 274 -21.68 -12.70 6.77
CA GLU A 274 -21.05 -11.85 7.77
C GLU A 274 -20.28 -10.73 7.06
N PHE A 275 -20.52 -9.50 7.48
CA PHE A 275 -19.94 -8.29 6.94
C PHE A 275 -19.00 -7.68 7.96
N GLU A 276 -17.80 -7.37 7.54
CA GLU A 276 -16.79 -6.73 8.35
C GLU A 276 -16.17 -5.57 7.55
N ALA A 277 -15.99 -4.41 8.20
CA ALA A 277 -15.30 -3.27 7.60
C ALA A 277 -14.43 -2.57 8.63
N ALA A 278 -13.33 -1.97 8.15
CA ALA A 278 -12.50 -1.05 8.90
C ALA A 278 -12.33 0.25 8.11
N VAL A 279 -12.27 1.38 8.80
CA VAL A 279 -12.14 2.71 8.20
C VAL A 279 -10.99 3.47 8.84
N THR A 280 -10.44 4.44 8.12
CA THR A 280 -9.42 5.36 8.62
C THR A 280 -10.02 6.45 9.51
N ASP A 281 -9.19 7.11 10.31
CA ASP A 281 -9.61 8.09 11.34
C ASP A 281 -10.43 9.27 10.78
N GLY A 282 -10.15 9.66 9.53
CA GLY A 282 -10.88 10.72 8.84
C GLY A 282 -12.30 10.37 8.41
N ALA A 283 -12.68 9.09 8.40
CA ALA A 283 -13.97 8.62 7.94
C ALA A 283 -15.01 8.71 9.06
N LEU A 284 -15.79 9.79 9.07
CA LEU A 284 -16.87 10.02 10.07
C LEU A 284 -18.21 9.44 9.63
N PHE A 285 -18.41 9.24 8.34
CA PHE A 285 -19.61 8.60 7.79
C PHE A 285 -19.22 7.31 7.09
N HIS A 286 -19.96 6.26 7.32
CA HIS A 286 -19.76 4.98 6.66
C HIS A 286 -21.07 4.21 6.56
N GLU A 287 -21.25 3.45 5.48
CA GLU A 287 -22.40 2.58 5.30
C GLU A 287 -22.12 1.47 4.28
N TRP A 288 -22.80 0.35 4.48
CA TRP A 288 -23.01 -0.66 3.47
C TRP A 288 -24.27 -0.32 2.67
N GLN A 289 -24.15 -0.36 1.35
CA GLN A 289 -25.23 -0.10 0.40
C GLN A 289 -25.64 -1.37 -0.31
N PHE A 290 -26.94 -1.62 -0.37
CA PHE A 290 -27.54 -2.74 -1.08
C PHE A 290 -28.35 -2.19 -2.26
N SER A 291 -28.17 -2.74 -3.44
CA SER A 291 -28.88 -2.32 -4.65
C SER A 291 -29.25 -3.52 -5.52
N ARG A 292 -30.29 -3.36 -6.33
CA ARG A 292 -30.64 -4.32 -7.39
C ARG A 292 -29.84 -4.08 -8.68
N TYR A 293 -29.14 -2.96 -8.77
CA TYR A 293 -28.38 -2.54 -9.94
C TYR A 293 -26.92 -2.29 -9.58
N PRO A 294 -25.98 -2.71 -10.42
CA PRO A 294 -24.54 -2.57 -10.14
C PRO A 294 -24.05 -1.12 -10.13
N GLU A 295 -24.82 -0.18 -10.72
CA GLU A 295 -24.54 1.25 -10.74
C GLU A 295 -24.91 1.96 -9.43
N PHE A 296 -25.71 1.31 -8.56
CA PHE A 296 -26.21 1.86 -7.31
C PHE A 296 -27.08 3.13 -7.46
N ASP A 297 -27.76 3.28 -8.60
CA ASP A 297 -28.70 4.39 -8.82
C ASP A 297 -29.94 4.30 -7.90
N ASP A 298 -30.27 3.08 -7.44
CA ASP A 298 -31.34 2.82 -6.48
C ASP A 298 -30.82 1.95 -5.32
N VAL A 299 -30.44 2.61 -4.23
CA VAL A 299 -29.98 1.93 -2.99
C VAL A 299 -31.20 1.57 -2.14
N SER A 300 -31.54 0.29 -2.11
CA SER A 300 -32.72 -0.24 -1.43
C SER A 300 -32.57 -0.36 0.08
N LEU A 301 -31.33 -0.56 0.58
CA LEU A 301 -31.03 -0.70 2.00
C LEU A 301 -29.65 -0.09 2.28
N ARG A 302 -29.53 0.60 3.45
CA ARG A 302 -28.29 1.18 3.97
C ARG A 302 -28.11 0.72 5.40
N ILE A 303 -26.92 0.20 5.71
CA ILE A 303 -26.57 -0.27 7.06
C ILE A 303 -25.29 0.45 7.48
N GLN A 304 -25.36 1.17 8.60
CA GLN A 304 -24.23 1.98 9.11
C GLN A 304 -23.28 1.21 10.02
N ASP A 305 -23.67 -0.01 10.45
CA ASP A 305 -22.79 -0.85 11.26
C ASP A 305 -21.61 -1.33 10.43
N LEU A 306 -20.41 -1.27 10.99
CA LEU A 306 -19.20 -1.80 10.37
C LEU A 306 -19.24 -3.33 10.28
N ASN A 307 -19.75 -3.97 11.34
CA ASN A 307 -19.79 -5.43 11.49
C ASN A 307 -21.20 -5.89 11.78
N PHE A 308 -21.76 -6.74 10.94
CA PHE A 308 -23.11 -7.30 11.12
C PHE A 308 -23.25 -8.59 10.31
N ALA A 309 -24.32 -9.36 10.58
CA ALA A 309 -24.74 -10.48 9.76
C ALA A 309 -26.07 -10.15 9.07
N TYR A 310 -26.22 -10.62 7.82
CA TYR A 310 -27.44 -10.46 7.05
C TYR A 310 -27.81 -11.75 6.32
N THR A 311 -29.11 -12.11 6.37
CA THR A 311 -29.62 -13.32 5.73
C THR A 311 -30.45 -12.98 4.50
N PHE A 312 -30.03 -13.47 3.33
CA PHE A 312 -30.75 -13.35 2.07
C PHE A 312 -31.72 -14.52 1.91
N ASN A 313 -33.01 -14.20 1.87
CA ASN A 313 -34.09 -15.18 1.79
C ASN A 313 -34.81 -15.18 0.45
N ASP A 314 -34.75 -14.08 -0.31
CA ASP A 314 -35.52 -13.90 -1.55
C ASP A 314 -34.67 -14.21 -2.77
N GLU A 315 -35.25 -14.86 -3.78
CA GLU A 315 -34.64 -15.08 -5.10
C GLU A 315 -34.26 -13.77 -5.75
N GLY A 316 -33.11 -13.75 -6.40
CA GLY A 316 -32.62 -12.62 -7.19
C GLY A 316 -31.16 -12.30 -7.01
N VAL A 317 -30.77 -11.18 -7.57
CA VAL A 317 -29.40 -10.65 -7.48
C VAL A 317 -29.40 -9.35 -6.68
N THR A 318 -28.50 -9.26 -5.73
CA THR A 318 -28.25 -8.05 -4.93
C THR A 318 -26.78 -7.66 -5.07
N TYR A 319 -26.55 -6.40 -5.39
CA TYR A 319 -25.21 -5.81 -5.40
C TYR A 319 -24.95 -5.07 -4.10
N LEU A 320 -23.73 -5.19 -3.59
CA LEU A 320 -23.33 -4.65 -2.32
C LEU A 320 -22.05 -3.86 -2.48
N ARG A 321 -21.93 -2.73 -1.80
CA ARG A 321 -20.67 -2.01 -1.67
C ARG A 321 -20.61 -1.31 -0.32
N PHE A 322 -19.41 -1.02 0.11
CA PHE A 322 -19.14 -0.19 1.27
C PHE A 322 -18.68 1.20 0.82
N VAL A 323 -19.19 2.23 1.46
CA VAL A 323 -18.74 3.61 1.24
C VAL A 323 -18.43 4.26 2.58
N CYS A 324 -17.40 5.12 2.60
CA CYS A 324 -17.16 6.00 3.74
C CYS A 324 -16.72 7.39 3.27
N ALA A 325 -16.96 8.40 4.10
CA ALA A 325 -16.66 9.79 3.78
C ALA A 325 -16.18 10.56 5.01
N ASN A 326 -15.45 11.65 4.77
CA ASN A 326 -15.05 12.59 5.81
C ASN A 326 -16.25 13.45 6.30
N SER A 327 -15.99 14.35 7.26
CA SER A 327 -17.02 15.14 7.96
C SER A 327 -17.86 16.05 7.06
N ASP A 328 -17.32 16.54 5.96
CA ASP A 328 -17.99 17.45 5.03
C ASP A 328 -18.38 16.77 3.70
N GLY A 329 -18.09 15.47 3.55
CA GLY A 329 -18.36 14.71 2.35
C GLY A 329 -17.50 15.06 1.15
N SER A 330 -16.44 15.86 1.32
CA SER A 330 -15.53 16.25 0.24
C SER A 330 -14.62 15.12 -0.21
N CYS A 331 -14.32 14.17 0.68
CA CYS A 331 -13.55 12.97 0.40
C CYS A 331 -14.38 11.73 0.71
N GLU A 332 -14.52 10.88 -0.29
CA GLU A 332 -15.26 9.64 -0.24
C GLU A 332 -14.40 8.47 -0.72
N TYR A 333 -14.53 7.35 -0.04
CA TYR A 333 -14.01 6.05 -0.47
C TYR A 333 -15.18 5.16 -0.85
N THR A 334 -15.09 4.52 -2.01
CA THR A 334 -16.01 3.48 -2.46
C THR A 334 -15.25 2.18 -2.65
N GLY A 335 -15.65 1.16 -1.89
CA GLY A 335 -15.06 -0.18 -1.95
C GLY A 335 -15.48 -0.99 -3.17
N GLU A 336 -15.03 -2.25 -3.23
CA GLU A 336 -15.40 -3.19 -4.28
C GLU A 336 -16.90 -3.48 -4.29
N VAL A 337 -17.41 -3.84 -5.46
CA VAL A 337 -18.80 -4.28 -5.62
C VAL A 337 -18.86 -5.80 -5.46
N TYR A 338 -19.64 -6.24 -4.48
CA TYR A 338 -19.94 -7.64 -4.24
C TYR A 338 -21.29 -8.01 -4.84
N THR A 339 -21.45 -9.27 -5.22
CA THR A 339 -22.70 -9.79 -5.80
C THR A 339 -23.21 -10.96 -4.97
N VAL A 340 -24.48 -10.91 -4.58
CA VAL A 340 -25.19 -12.02 -3.94
C VAL A 340 -26.28 -12.50 -4.88
N SER A 341 -26.22 -13.77 -5.29
CA SER A 341 -27.20 -14.37 -6.19
C SER A 341 -27.91 -15.53 -5.52
N ILE A 342 -29.20 -15.40 -5.26
CA ILE A 342 -30.05 -16.43 -4.68
C ILE A 342 -30.86 -17.07 -5.78
N GLY A 343 -30.73 -18.39 -5.92
CA GLY A 343 -31.44 -19.18 -6.92
C GLY A 343 -32.89 -19.49 -6.52
N ALA A 344 -33.69 -19.86 -7.54
CA ALA A 344 -35.04 -20.32 -7.35
C ALA A 344 -35.12 -21.58 -6.48
N SER A 345 -36.26 -21.78 -5.85
CA SER A 345 -36.48 -22.93 -4.99
C SER A 345 -36.68 -24.22 -5.77
N MET A 346 -36.26 -25.34 -5.16
CA MET A 346 -36.51 -26.68 -5.65
C MET A 346 -36.78 -27.61 -4.47
N LEU A 347 -37.75 -28.53 -4.65
CA LEU A 347 -38.02 -29.60 -3.68
C LEU A 347 -38.40 -30.86 -4.43
N LYS A 348 -37.66 -31.95 -4.21
CA LYS A 348 -37.93 -33.28 -4.78
C LYS A 348 -37.88 -34.32 -3.68
N CYS A 349 -38.88 -35.22 -3.67
CA CYS A 349 -39.01 -36.31 -2.70
C CYS A 349 -38.71 -37.65 -3.39
N PRO A 350 -37.80 -38.46 -2.86
CA PRO A 350 -37.65 -39.85 -3.37
C PRO A 350 -38.85 -40.72 -2.94
N ASN A 351 -39.16 -41.72 -3.74
CA ASN A 351 -40.30 -42.61 -3.49
C ASN A 351 -39.91 -43.90 -2.78
N ALA A 352 -38.62 -44.14 -2.50
CA ALA A 352 -38.10 -45.32 -1.82
C ALA A 352 -36.73 -45.07 -1.17
N PHE A 353 -36.42 -45.86 -0.14
CA PHE A 353 -35.10 -45.96 0.47
C PHE A 353 -34.90 -47.33 1.11
N SER A 354 -33.64 -47.67 1.48
CA SER A 354 -33.28 -48.98 2.02
C SER A 354 -32.42 -48.83 3.28
N PRO A 355 -33.03 -48.80 4.49
CA PRO A 355 -32.30 -48.64 5.75
C PRO A 355 -31.62 -49.98 6.17
N ASN A 356 -30.61 -50.42 5.42
CA ASN A 356 -29.89 -51.67 5.63
C ASN A 356 -28.50 -51.49 6.25
N GLY A 357 -28.02 -50.23 6.38
CA GLY A 357 -26.77 -49.86 7.02
C GLY A 357 -25.55 -50.01 6.11
N ASP A 358 -25.72 -50.04 4.78
CA ASP A 358 -24.63 -50.11 3.80
C ASP A 358 -24.04 -48.78 3.40
N GLY A 359 -24.62 -47.67 3.90
CA GLY A 359 -24.21 -46.29 3.61
C GLY A 359 -24.84 -45.71 2.34
N VAL A 360 -25.75 -46.45 1.66
CA VAL A 360 -26.40 -45.98 0.43
C VAL A 360 -27.91 -45.97 0.59
N ASN A 361 -28.52 -44.80 0.50
CA ASN A 361 -29.97 -44.61 0.68
C ASN A 361 -30.52 -45.17 1.99
N ASP A 362 -29.73 -45.10 3.08
CA ASP A 362 -30.15 -45.56 4.42
C ASP A 362 -31.15 -44.62 5.09
N GLU A 363 -31.28 -43.41 4.56
CA GLU A 363 -32.23 -42.41 5.02
C GLU A 363 -33.09 -41.90 3.87
N TRP A 364 -34.36 -41.68 4.14
CA TRP A 364 -35.22 -40.96 3.22
C TRP A 364 -35.02 -39.44 3.40
N LYS A 365 -34.37 -38.79 2.44
CA LYS A 365 -34.08 -37.37 2.42
C LYS A 365 -34.67 -36.72 1.17
N VAL A 366 -35.21 -35.53 1.32
CA VAL A 366 -35.62 -34.70 0.19
C VAL A 366 -34.37 -34.13 -0.49
N SER A 367 -34.42 -33.86 -1.78
CA SER A 367 -33.42 -33.02 -2.48
C SER A 367 -33.99 -31.63 -2.62
N TYR A 368 -33.23 -30.60 -2.20
CA TYR A 368 -33.76 -29.25 -2.13
C TYR A 368 -32.75 -28.16 -2.50
N SER A 369 -33.28 -27.00 -2.77
CA SER A 369 -32.55 -25.74 -2.82
C SER A 369 -33.48 -24.59 -2.45
N SER A 370 -32.92 -23.54 -1.84
CA SER A 370 -33.59 -22.25 -1.58
C SER A 370 -34.95 -22.38 -0.89
N LEU A 371 -35.05 -23.20 0.15
CA LEU A 371 -36.23 -23.29 1.01
C LEU A 371 -36.08 -22.41 2.24
N VAL A 372 -36.99 -21.46 2.41
CA VAL A 372 -37.00 -20.53 3.57
C VAL A 372 -37.86 -21.05 4.74
N SER A 373 -38.72 -22.00 4.50
CA SER A 373 -39.40 -22.79 5.53
C SER A 373 -39.69 -24.19 5.04
N PHE A 374 -39.70 -25.16 5.97
CA PHE A 374 -39.91 -26.56 5.64
C PHE A 374 -40.50 -27.26 6.87
N GLU A 375 -41.50 -28.10 6.62
CA GLU A 375 -42.11 -28.98 7.62
C GLU A 375 -42.50 -30.27 6.93
N CYS A 376 -42.06 -31.42 7.48
CA CYS A 376 -42.33 -32.75 6.98
C CYS A 376 -42.89 -33.62 8.08
N HIS A 377 -44.01 -34.32 7.78
CA HIS A 377 -44.60 -35.33 8.66
C HIS A 377 -44.66 -36.66 7.90
N ILE A 378 -44.27 -37.76 8.58
CA ILE A 378 -44.30 -39.09 8.02
C ILE A 378 -45.27 -39.97 8.84
N PHE A 379 -46.14 -40.66 8.12
CA PHE A 379 -47.24 -41.47 8.71
C PHE A 379 -47.15 -42.90 8.26
N ASP A 380 -47.68 -43.82 9.11
CA ASP A 380 -47.95 -45.18 8.69
C ASP A 380 -49.29 -45.25 7.87
N ARG A 381 -49.59 -46.45 7.34
CA ARG A 381 -50.85 -46.68 6.57
C ARG A 381 -52.12 -46.49 7.36
N TYR A 382 -52.06 -46.39 8.67
CA TYR A 382 -53.22 -46.15 9.55
C TYR A 382 -53.37 -44.70 9.97
N GLY A 383 -52.48 -43.83 9.51
CA GLY A 383 -52.48 -42.42 9.82
C GLY A 383 -51.81 -42.03 11.14
N HIS A 384 -51.05 -42.98 11.74
CA HIS A 384 -50.26 -42.63 12.91
C HIS A 384 -48.94 -41.94 12.48
N GLU A 385 -48.64 -40.80 13.08
CA GLU A 385 -47.40 -40.11 12.85
C GLU A 385 -46.22 -40.89 13.39
N ILE A 386 -45.24 -41.17 12.50
CA ILE A 386 -43.99 -41.85 12.81
C ILE A 386 -42.92 -40.90 13.25
N THR A 387 -42.74 -39.81 12.50
CA THR A 387 -41.77 -38.75 12.78
C THR A 387 -42.15 -37.47 12.07
N SER A 388 -41.62 -36.36 12.56
CA SER A 388 -41.69 -35.06 11.91
C SER A 388 -40.39 -34.27 12.09
N PHE A 389 -40.06 -33.45 11.13
CA PHE A 389 -38.90 -32.56 11.17
C PHE A 389 -39.10 -31.28 10.33
N THR A 390 -38.40 -30.22 10.73
CA THR A 390 -38.53 -28.90 10.13
C THR A 390 -37.24 -28.44 9.40
N ASP A 391 -36.21 -29.24 9.52
CA ASP A 391 -34.95 -29.01 8.80
C ASP A 391 -34.89 -29.93 7.58
N PRO A 392 -34.86 -29.41 6.34
CA PRO A 392 -34.83 -30.21 5.12
C PRO A 392 -33.51 -30.99 4.93
N SER A 393 -32.44 -30.66 5.66
CA SER A 393 -31.20 -31.42 5.64
C SER A 393 -31.32 -32.78 6.35
N HIS A 394 -32.28 -32.90 7.27
CA HIS A 394 -32.55 -34.14 7.97
C HIS A 394 -33.33 -35.15 7.12
N GLY A 395 -33.18 -36.37 7.47
CA GLY A 395 -33.89 -37.51 6.85
C GLY A 395 -34.57 -38.41 7.89
N TRP A 396 -35.34 -39.36 7.38
CA TRP A 396 -35.90 -40.42 8.20
C TRP A 396 -35.11 -41.72 8.00
N ASP A 397 -34.55 -42.27 9.08
CA ASP A 397 -33.73 -43.50 9.13
C ASP A 397 -34.53 -44.81 9.16
N GLY A 398 -35.82 -44.76 8.89
CA GLY A 398 -36.69 -45.95 8.91
C GLY A 398 -36.98 -46.47 10.31
N LYS A 399 -36.80 -45.67 11.35
CA LYS A 399 -37.10 -46.07 12.73
C LYS A 399 -38.30 -45.34 13.32
N TYR A 400 -38.99 -46.04 14.23
CA TYR A 400 -40.00 -45.47 15.14
C TYR A 400 -39.65 -45.86 16.57
N LYS A 401 -39.50 -44.88 17.44
CA LYS A 401 -39.07 -45.11 18.85
C LYS A 401 -37.84 -45.98 18.98
N GLY A 402 -36.84 -45.79 18.09
CA GLY A 402 -35.58 -46.51 18.09
C GLY A 402 -35.59 -47.94 17.51
N LYS A 403 -36.71 -48.39 16.97
CA LYS A 403 -36.84 -49.69 16.32
C LYS A 403 -37.12 -49.54 14.84
N THR A 404 -36.44 -50.33 13.98
CA THR A 404 -36.68 -50.36 12.54
C THR A 404 -38.13 -50.76 12.28
N VAL A 405 -38.80 -49.98 11.43
CA VAL A 405 -40.18 -50.26 11.05
C VAL A 405 -40.25 -51.34 9.97
N PRO A 406 -41.40 -52.04 9.83
CA PRO A 406 -41.56 -53.05 8.80
C PRO A 406 -41.39 -52.49 7.37
N SER A 407 -40.93 -53.33 6.43
CA SER A 407 -40.95 -53.00 4.98
C SER A 407 -42.39 -52.78 4.53
N GLY A 408 -42.57 -51.78 3.66
CA GLY A 408 -43.87 -51.41 3.15
C GLY A 408 -44.00 -49.92 2.84
N ALA A 409 -45.23 -49.48 2.58
CA ALA A 409 -45.50 -48.08 2.25
C ALA A 409 -45.81 -47.26 3.51
N TYR A 410 -45.18 -46.14 3.58
CA TYR A 410 -45.40 -45.00 4.51
C TYR A 410 -45.81 -43.78 3.68
N PHE A 411 -46.27 -42.75 4.33
CA PHE A 411 -46.79 -41.58 3.63
C PHE A 411 -46.16 -40.31 4.21
N TYR A 412 -45.82 -39.36 3.36
CA TYR A 412 -45.34 -38.05 3.81
C TYR A 412 -46.33 -36.95 3.47
N VAL A 413 -46.33 -35.91 4.28
CA VAL A 413 -46.94 -34.62 4.00
C VAL A 413 -45.91 -33.56 4.27
N ILE A 414 -45.66 -32.73 3.27
CA ILE A 414 -44.68 -31.64 3.35
C ILE A 414 -45.37 -30.32 3.07
N LYS A 415 -45.05 -29.31 3.90
CA LYS A 415 -45.30 -27.90 3.65
C LYS A 415 -43.96 -27.18 3.61
N ALA A 416 -43.71 -26.41 2.55
CA ALA A 416 -42.49 -25.63 2.46
C ALA A 416 -42.75 -24.32 1.68
N LYS A 417 -41.87 -23.34 1.88
CA LYS A 417 -41.87 -22.10 1.14
C LYS A 417 -40.51 -21.86 0.52
N GLY A 418 -40.47 -21.51 -0.74
CA GLY A 418 -39.27 -21.18 -1.48
C GLY A 418 -38.88 -19.70 -1.41
N SER A 419 -37.63 -19.41 -1.74
CA SER A 419 -37.08 -18.04 -1.92
C SER A 419 -37.80 -17.26 -3.03
N ASP A 420 -38.33 -17.93 -4.04
CA ASP A 420 -39.14 -17.43 -5.15
C ASP A 420 -40.61 -17.19 -4.78
N GLY A 421 -40.94 -17.31 -3.49
CA GLY A 421 -42.31 -17.19 -2.99
C GLY A 421 -43.21 -18.39 -3.28
N ARG A 422 -42.69 -19.46 -3.90
CA ARG A 422 -43.45 -20.67 -4.21
C ARG A 422 -43.79 -21.44 -2.92
N ASN A 423 -45.06 -21.79 -2.78
CA ASN A 423 -45.51 -22.69 -1.71
C ASN A 423 -45.55 -24.14 -2.22
N TYR A 424 -45.01 -25.03 -1.46
CA TYR A 424 -45.03 -26.47 -1.67
C TYR A 424 -45.98 -27.11 -0.69
N GLU A 425 -46.97 -27.82 -1.19
CA GLU A 425 -47.84 -28.71 -0.45
C GLU A 425 -47.77 -30.07 -1.14
N LEU A 426 -46.89 -30.92 -0.64
CA LEU A 426 -46.58 -32.22 -1.28
C LEU A 426 -47.05 -33.36 -0.37
N SER A 427 -47.58 -34.38 -0.96
CA SER A 427 -47.87 -35.64 -0.28
C SER A 427 -47.59 -36.82 -1.23
N GLY A 428 -47.18 -37.92 -0.67
CA GLY A 428 -46.81 -39.10 -1.46
C GLY A 428 -46.49 -40.28 -0.58
N ASP A 429 -46.10 -41.37 -1.22
CA ASP A 429 -45.69 -42.62 -0.59
C ASP A 429 -44.15 -42.73 -0.49
N ILE A 430 -43.71 -43.44 0.56
CA ILE A 430 -42.34 -43.82 0.82
C ILE A 430 -42.28 -45.32 0.91
N ASN A 431 -41.60 -46.00 0.01
CA ASN A 431 -41.45 -47.44 0.02
C ASN A 431 -40.13 -47.85 0.70
N ILE A 432 -40.23 -48.52 1.85
CA ILE A 432 -39.06 -49.14 2.49
C ILE A 432 -38.77 -50.47 1.82
N VAL A 433 -37.58 -50.54 1.20
CA VAL A 433 -37.11 -51.74 0.49
C VAL A 433 -35.93 -52.30 1.31
N ASN A 434 -36.21 -53.45 1.97
CA ASN A 434 -35.16 -54.18 2.68
C ASN A 434 -34.62 -55.27 1.79
N TYR A 435 -33.47 -55.07 1.18
CA TYR A 435 -32.67 -56.12 0.60
C TYR A 435 -31.76 -56.70 1.69
N LYS A 436 -31.92 -57.97 2.01
CA LYS A 436 -30.96 -58.74 2.82
C LYS A 436 -29.75 -59.10 1.97
#